data_3c9e4eeb124f70298359d09257e3aed8
#
_entry.id   3c9e4eeb124f70298359d09257e3aed8
#
_cell.length_a   1.000
_cell.length_b   1.000
_cell.length_c   1.000
_cell.angle_alpha   90.00
_cell.angle_beta   90.00
_cell.angle_gamma   90.00
#
_symmetry.space_group_name_H-M   'P 1'
#
loop_
_entity.id
_entity.type
_entity.pdbx_description
1 polymer ?
#
loop_
_entity_poly.entity_id
_entity_poly.type
_entity_poly.pdbx_seq_one_letter_code
_entity_poly.pdbx_strand_id
1 'polypeptide(L)' 'YAVLEECIEIGIDGGMNRAYKHTDNPTEEQIKEELLRYIMLQICEKFKFDD' A
#
# COMPACT_ATOMS: atom_id res chain seq x y z
N TYR A 1 -17.41 -3.52 -0.88
CA TYR A 1 -17.09 -2.32 -0.10
C TYR A 1 -16.14 -2.63 1.05
N ALA A 2 -16.54 -3.59 1.90
CA ALA A 2 -15.70 -3.96 3.03
C ALA A 2 -14.36 -4.53 2.57
N VAL A 3 -14.38 -5.29 1.49
CA VAL A 3 -13.15 -5.89 0.97
C VAL A 3 -12.22 -4.80 0.46
N LEU A 4 -12.76 -3.83 -0.24
CA LEU A 4 -11.94 -2.75 -0.77
C LEU A 4 -11.35 -1.92 0.35
N GLU A 5 -12.16 -1.63 1.37
CA GLU A 5 -11.69 -0.87 2.53
C GLU A 5 -10.57 -1.61 3.23
N GLU A 6 -10.72 -2.92 3.38
CA GLU A 6 -9.69 -3.74 4.00
C GLU A 6 -8.39 -3.72 3.21
N CYS A 7 -8.50 -3.79 1.89
CA CYS A 7 -7.32 -3.74 1.04
C CYS A 7 -6.57 -2.43 1.21
N ILE A 8 -7.31 -1.33 1.29
CA ILE A 8 -6.70 -0.02 1.46
C ILE A 8 -6.01 0.07 2.82
N GLU A 9 -6.65 -0.42 3.87
CA GLU A 9 -6.05 -0.38 5.20
C GLU A 9 -4.76 -1.20 5.27
N ILE A 10 -4.80 -2.40 4.73
CA ILE A 10 -3.63 -3.26 4.73
C ILE A 10 -2.51 -2.63 3.89
N GLY A 11 -2.89 -2.02 2.77
CA GLY A 11 -1.93 -1.35 1.93
C GLY A 11 -1.27 -0.17 2.62
N ILE A 12 -2.07 0.59 3.35
CA ILE A 12 -1.54 1.73 4.08
C ILE A 12 -0.55 1.27 5.15
N ASP A 13 -0.93 0.26 5.92
CA ASP A 13 -0.05 -0.27 6.96
C ASP A 13 1.25 -0.80 6.36
N GLY A 14 1.15 -1.57 5.30
CA GLY A 14 2.33 -2.13 4.65
C GLY A 14 3.21 -1.04 4.05
N GLY A 15 2.58 -0.07 3.39
CA GLY A 15 3.32 1.02 2.78
C GLY A 15 4.04 1.87 3.81
N MET A 16 3.38 2.19 4.91
CA MET A 16 4.00 2.97 5.96
C MET A 16 5.17 2.23 6.58
N ASN A 17 4.99 0.95 6.88
CA ASN A 17 6.06 0.14 7.43
C ASN A 17 7.25 0.10 6.49
N ARG A 18 6.99 -0.06 5.20
CA ARG A 18 8.05 -0.13 4.22
C ARG A 18 8.82 1.19 4.12
N ALA A 19 8.09 2.30 4.12
CA ALA A 19 8.71 3.61 4.02
C ALA A 19 9.65 3.86 5.19
N TYR A 20 9.21 3.51 6.40
CA TYR A 20 10.01 3.75 7.59
C TYR A 20 11.09 2.70 7.81
N LYS A 21 10.99 1.58 7.11
CA LYS A 21 12.00 0.54 7.25
C LYS A 21 13.31 0.92 6.59
N HIS A 22 13.23 1.65 5.48
CA HIS A 22 14.41 2.00 4.71
C HIS A 22 15.06 3.29 5.17
N THR A 23 14.32 4.16 5.84
CA THR A 23 14.86 5.43 6.28
C THR A 23 14.08 5.91 7.50
N ASP A 24 14.78 6.60 8.40
CA ASP A 24 14.16 7.11 9.61
C ASP A 24 13.23 8.27 9.32
N ASN A 25 13.52 9.01 8.26
CA ASN A 25 12.73 10.18 7.90
C ASN A 25 12.40 10.15 6.41
N PRO A 26 11.45 9.32 6.01
CA PRO A 26 11.05 9.27 4.60
C PRO A 26 10.38 10.57 4.19
N THR A 27 10.61 10.96 2.95
CA THR A 27 9.94 12.15 2.41
C THR A 27 8.48 11.83 2.13
N GLU A 28 7.69 12.90 1.95
CA GLU A 28 6.29 12.72 1.60
C GLU A 28 6.13 11.90 0.32
N GLU A 29 7.02 12.14 -0.63
CA GLU A 29 6.95 11.43 -1.90
C GLU A 29 7.24 9.95 -1.71
N GLN A 30 8.21 9.63 -0.87
CA GLN A 30 8.54 8.24 -0.59
C GLN A 30 7.38 7.52 0.09
N ILE A 31 6.78 8.17 1.06
CA ILE A 31 5.64 7.59 1.77
C ILE A 31 4.49 7.38 0.78
N LYS A 32 4.22 8.38 -0.04
CA LYS A 32 3.13 8.31 -1.01
C LYS A 32 3.35 7.17 -2.01
N GLU A 33 4.58 7.02 -2.49
CA GLU A 33 4.90 5.97 -3.44
C GLU A 33 4.70 4.58 -2.84
N GLU A 34 5.19 4.39 -1.63
CA GLU A 34 5.07 3.09 -0.98
C GLU A 34 3.61 2.78 -0.67
N LEU A 35 2.87 3.77 -0.19
CA LEU A 35 1.46 3.58 0.08
C LEU A 35 0.70 3.17 -1.18
N LEU A 36 0.95 3.90 -2.26
CA LEU A 36 0.27 3.63 -3.51
C LEU A 36 0.60 2.24 -4.03
N ARG A 37 1.86 1.87 -3.95
CA ARG A 37 2.30 0.56 -4.43
C ARG A 37 1.64 -0.56 -3.65
N TYR A 38 1.62 -0.46 -2.33
CA TYR A 38 1.06 -1.53 -1.51
C TYR A 38 -0.45 -1.60 -1.62
N ILE A 39 -1.12 -0.44 -1.73
CA ILE A 39 -2.56 -0.43 -1.92
C ILE A 39 -2.92 -1.11 -3.24
N MET A 40 -2.22 -0.76 -4.31
CA MET A 40 -2.46 -1.37 -5.61
C MET A 40 -2.18 -2.86 -5.60
N LEU A 41 -1.12 -3.24 -4.88
CA LEU A 41 -0.78 -4.65 -4.77
C LEU A 41 -1.90 -5.44 -4.10
N GLN A 42 -2.45 -4.91 -3.01
CA GLN A 42 -3.54 -5.58 -2.31
C GLN A 42 -4.78 -5.68 -3.17
N ILE A 43 -5.11 -4.61 -3.89
CA ILE A 43 -6.27 -4.62 -4.76
C ILE A 43 -6.10 -5.65 -5.87
N CYS A 44 -4.92 -5.70 -6.47
CA CYS A 44 -4.65 -6.66 -7.54
C CYS A 44 -4.73 -8.09 -7.05
N GLU A 45 -4.27 -8.34 -5.84
CA GLU A 45 -4.32 -9.69 -5.28
C GLU A 45 -5.74 -10.13 -4.98
N LYS A 46 -6.54 -9.23 -4.43
CA LYS A 46 -7.90 -9.58 -4.03
C LYS A 46 -8.85 -9.71 -5.21
N PHE A 47 -8.70 -8.85 -6.18
CA PHE A 47 -9.65 -8.82 -7.30
C PHE A 47 -9.17 -9.57 -8.52
N LYS A 48 -7.88 -9.84 -8.60
CA LYS A 48 -7.31 -10.67 -9.68
C LYS A 48 -7.81 -10.25 -11.04
N PHE A 49 -7.29 -9.15 -11.52
CA PHE A 49 -7.65 -8.71 -12.87
C PHE A 49 -6.97 -9.62 -13.88
N ASP A 50 -7.74 -10.51 -14.46
CA ASP A 50 -7.23 -11.44 -15.46
C ASP A 50 -7.41 -10.83 -16.84
N ASP A 51 -6.37 -10.92 -17.63
CA ASP A 51 -6.43 -10.48 -19.02
C ASP A 51 -6.81 -11.62 -19.95
#